data_1084f4947e084b300151881f3171b69f
#
_entry.id   1084f4947e084b300151881f3171b69f
#
_cell.length_a   1.000
_cell.length_b   1.000
_cell.length_c   1.000
_cell.angle_alpha   90.00
_cell.angle_beta   90.00
_cell.angle_gamma   90.00
#
_symmetry.space_group_name_H-M   'P 1'
#
loop_
_entity.id
_entity.type
_entity.pdbx_description
1 polymer ?
#
loop_
_entity_poly.entity_id
_entity_poly.type
_entity_poly.pdbx_seq_one_letter_code
_entity_poly.pdbx_strand_id
1 'polypeptide(L)'
;MQTVSENSSRGVLVADWRNGGFGVYIHWPFCAAKCPYCDFNSHVAKSIDQSSWKNAYLREIDRYADLTSGRVLNSVFFGGGTPSLMPPETVHEVLERIRFHWPKANNFECTLEANPTSVDAGRFAGYAAAGVNRISMGIQSLRDDDLVALGRMHTVAEAKQAFDIARNSFDRVSFDLIYARQHQEPESWRIELKEALYMAVDHISAYQLTIEQGTAFGDRYNRGLLKGLPEDENAERMYEITQEECAAAGMPRYEVSNHAAPGQESIHNQVYWKYGDYIGIGPGAHGRITTPQGRYGTETHLAPEIWKNSVYEGNNIESWTHLSADDQLSEFVLMGMRMASGISVHRLNELSNGSFKRAKISDLIEMSIIGESDGMLFATQTGTKLLNQVIYHILDACE
;
A
#
# COMPACT_ATOMS: atom_id res chain seq x y z
N MET A 1 -20.00 22.97 -38.67
CA MET A 1 -19.22 23.59 -37.58
C MET A 1 -19.80 23.08 -36.26
N GLN A 2 -19.44 21.87 -35.89
CA GLN A 2 -19.81 21.25 -34.59
C GLN A 2 -18.94 20.00 -34.42
N THR A 3 -17.68 20.16 -34.03
CA THR A 3 -16.79 19.01 -33.69
C THR A 3 -15.52 19.41 -32.93
N VAL A 4 -15.53 20.47 -32.10
CA VAL A 4 -14.31 20.89 -31.39
C VAL A 4 -14.43 20.77 -29.85
N SER A 5 -15.63 20.53 -29.27
CA SER A 5 -15.79 20.54 -27.80
C SER A 5 -15.69 19.17 -27.11
N GLU A 6 -15.83 18.06 -27.84
CA GLU A 6 -15.81 16.71 -27.22
C GLU A 6 -14.39 16.11 -27.03
N ASN A 7 -13.38 16.66 -27.74
CA ASN A 7 -12.02 16.11 -27.66
C ASN A 7 -11.16 16.69 -26.51
N SER A 8 -11.53 17.83 -25.91
CA SER A 8 -10.75 18.42 -24.81
C SER A 8 -11.00 17.75 -23.46
N SER A 9 -12.22 17.33 -23.17
CA SER A 9 -12.57 16.63 -21.92
C SER A 9 -12.03 15.20 -21.89
N ARG A 10 -12.05 14.48 -23.02
CA ARG A 10 -11.43 13.14 -23.13
C ARG A 10 -9.90 13.19 -22.97
N GLY A 11 -9.24 14.22 -23.47
CA GLY A 11 -7.80 14.36 -23.38
C GLY A 11 -7.29 14.60 -21.95
N VAL A 12 -8.05 15.31 -21.12
CA VAL A 12 -7.71 15.56 -19.71
C VAL A 12 -7.82 14.26 -18.88
N LEU A 13 -8.91 13.51 -19.04
CA LEU A 13 -9.13 12.24 -18.32
C LEU A 13 -8.06 11.18 -18.67
N VAL A 14 -7.65 11.09 -19.92
CA VAL A 14 -6.60 10.15 -20.38
C VAL A 14 -5.24 10.47 -19.77
N ALA A 15 -5.00 11.68 -19.31
CA ALA A 15 -3.73 12.11 -18.72
C ALA A 15 -3.79 12.23 -17.18
N ASP A 16 -4.95 12.06 -16.54
CA ASP A 16 -5.15 12.29 -15.10
C ASP A 16 -4.21 11.45 -14.22
N TRP A 17 -3.90 10.22 -14.61
CA TRP A 17 -2.96 9.34 -13.92
C TRP A 17 -1.58 9.99 -13.65
N ARG A 18 -1.16 10.97 -14.47
CA ARG A 18 0.13 11.67 -14.30
C ARG A 18 0.21 12.43 -12.99
N ASN A 19 -0.92 12.86 -12.43
CA ASN A 19 -0.96 13.54 -11.13
C ASN A 19 -0.55 12.62 -9.97
N GLY A 20 -0.87 11.32 -10.06
CA GLY A 20 -0.48 10.32 -9.06
C GLY A 20 0.74 9.49 -9.44
N GLY A 21 1.12 9.47 -10.73
CA GLY A 21 2.22 8.66 -11.25
C GLY A 21 1.79 7.29 -11.74
N PHE A 22 2.79 6.44 -12.04
CA PHE A 22 2.60 5.08 -12.53
C PHE A 22 3.44 4.08 -11.74
N GLY A 23 2.82 2.98 -11.28
CA GLY A 23 3.46 1.92 -10.51
C GLY A 23 3.21 0.52 -11.06
N VAL A 24 4.08 -0.42 -10.68
CA VAL A 24 3.90 -1.87 -10.91
C VAL A 24 3.89 -2.59 -9.57
N TYR A 25 2.83 -3.32 -9.29
CA TYR A 25 2.70 -4.19 -8.14
C TYR A 25 2.83 -5.65 -8.55
N ILE A 26 3.79 -6.36 -7.95
CA ILE A 26 4.01 -7.79 -8.16
C ILE A 26 3.52 -8.53 -6.91
N HIS A 27 2.43 -9.27 -7.07
CA HIS A 27 1.86 -10.06 -5.99
C HIS A 27 2.49 -11.44 -5.95
N TRP A 28 3.26 -11.74 -4.89
CA TRP A 28 3.75 -13.06 -4.60
C TRP A 28 2.84 -13.76 -3.60
N PRO A 29 2.12 -14.83 -4.00
CA PRO A 29 1.05 -15.39 -3.16
C PRO A 29 1.53 -16.36 -2.07
N PHE A 30 2.81 -16.67 -1.97
CA PHE A 30 3.28 -17.75 -1.10
C PHE A 30 3.88 -17.23 0.21
N CYS A 31 3.55 -17.96 1.30
CA CYS A 31 4.10 -17.80 2.63
C CYS A 31 4.65 -19.12 3.16
N ALA A 32 5.59 -19.07 4.11
CA ALA A 32 6.04 -20.22 4.87
C ALA A 32 4.96 -20.71 5.86
N ALA A 33 4.22 -19.76 6.47
CA ALA A 33 3.07 -20.00 7.35
C ALA A 33 2.06 -18.87 7.20
N LYS A 34 0.76 -19.12 7.44
CA LYS A 34 -0.29 -18.10 7.41
C LYS A 34 -0.52 -17.53 8.80
N CYS A 35 -0.34 -16.23 8.95
CA CYS A 35 -0.61 -15.51 10.20
C CYS A 35 -2.13 -15.48 10.48
N PRO A 36 -2.58 -15.61 11.75
CA PRO A 36 -4.00 -15.71 12.08
C PRO A 36 -4.81 -14.44 11.83
N TYR A 37 -4.17 -13.27 11.73
CA TYR A 37 -4.80 -11.98 11.44
C TYR A 37 -4.77 -11.60 9.95
N CYS A 38 -3.99 -12.33 9.12
CA CYS A 38 -3.69 -11.91 7.75
C CYS A 38 -4.87 -12.22 6.80
N ASP A 39 -5.38 -11.18 6.16
CA ASP A 39 -6.43 -11.18 5.13
C ASP A 39 -5.90 -11.20 3.70
N PHE A 40 -4.58 -11.04 3.52
CA PHE A 40 -3.97 -11.03 2.19
C PHE A 40 -4.20 -12.36 1.45
N ASN A 41 -4.26 -12.27 0.11
CA ASN A 41 -4.30 -13.45 -0.75
C ASN A 41 -2.98 -14.22 -0.67
N SER A 42 -2.83 -15.00 0.40
CA SER A 42 -1.60 -15.73 0.72
C SER A 42 -1.87 -17.21 0.95
N HIS A 43 -0.96 -18.06 0.45
CA HIS A 43 -1.08 -19.50 0.41
C HIS A 43 0.19 -20.15 0.92
N VAL A 44 0.04 -21.21 1.74
CA VAL A 44 1.19 -22.00 2.19
C VAL A 44 1.45 -23.09 1.16
N ALA A 45 2.66 -23.13 0.59
CA ALA A 45 3.07 -24.13 -0.37
C ALA A 45 4.31 -24.90 0.12
N LYS A 46 4.31 -26.23 -0.03
CA LYS A 46 5.47 -27.08 0.34
C LYS A 46 6.63 -26.95 -0.64
N SER A 47 6.32 -26.68 -1.89
CA SER A 47 7.30 -26.46 -2.96
C SER A 47 6.71 -25.52 -4.00
N ILE A 48 7.54 -24.68 -4.60
CA ILE A 48 7.16 -23.69 -5.60
C ILE A 48 8.03 -23.93 -6.83
N ASP A 49 7.41 -24.14 -7.98
CA ASP A 49 8.11 -24.17 -9.27
C ASP A 49 8.48 -22.74 -9.68
N GLN A 50 9.62 -22.27 -9.18
CA GLN A 50 10.12 -20.92 -9.40
C GLN A 50 10.22 -20.54 -10.88
N SER A 51 10.60 -21.50 -11.75
CA SER A 51 10.73 -21.24 -13.19
C SER A 51 9.38 -20.99 -13.84
N SER A 52 8.37 -21.81 -13.55
CA SER A 52 7.03 -21.62 -14.07
C SER A 52 6.43 -20.29 -13.60
N TRP A 53 6.54 -19.98 -12.31
CA TRP A 53 6.03 -18.72 -11.76
C TRP A 53 6.71 -17.49 -12.38
N LYS A 54 8.05 -17.50 -12.47
CA LYS A 54 8.82 -16.45 -13.14
C LYS A 54 8.31 -16.22 -14.57
N ASN A 55 8.19 -17.28 -15.36
CA ASN A 55 7.74 -17.17 -16.76
C ASN A 55 6.31 -16.61 -16.86
N ALA A 56 5.41 -16.91 -15.91
CA ALA A 56 4.08 -16.32 -15.88
C ALA A 56 4.16 -14.81 -15.61
N TYR A 57 4.96 -14.36 -14.65
CA TYR A 57 5.18 -12.92 -14.42
C TYR A 57 5.74 -12.21 -15.63
N LEU A 58 6.73 -12.77 -16.31
CA LEU A 58 7.33 -12.16 -17.50
C LEU A 58 6.31 -11.98 -18.63
N ARG A 59 5.43 -12.95 -18.86
CA ARG A 59 4.34 -12.85 -19.85
C ARG A 59 3.35 -11.74 -19.51
N GLU A 60 2.97 -11.61 -18.26
CA GLU A 60 2.04 -10.55 -17.82
C GLU A 60 2.67 -9.16 -17.91
N ILE A 61 3.95 -9.03 -17.62
CA ILE A 61 4.69 -7.78 -17.82
C ILE A 61 4.64 -7.37 -19.28
N ASP A 62 4.92 -8.29 -20.22
CA ASP A 62 4.86 -8.01 -21.65
C ASP A 62 3.46 -7.57 -22.10
N ARG A 63 2.41 -8.26 -21.63
CA ARG A 63 1.02 -7.95 -21.97
C ARG A 63 0.62 -6.55 -21.49
N TYR A 64 0.98 -6.18 -20.26
CA TYR A 64 0.69 -4.84 -19.72
C TYR A 64 1.53 -3.75 -20.36
N ALA A 65 2.73 -4.06 -20.84
CA ALA A 65 3.58 -3.10 -21.51
C ALA A 65 2.94 -2.55 -22.79
N ASP A 66 2.26 -3.40 -23.56
CA ASP A 66 1.52 -2.97 -24.76
C ASP A 66 0.39 -1.97 -24.41
N LEU A 67 -0.28 -2.16 -23.26
CA LEU A 67 -1.38 -1.31 -22.80
C LEU A 67 -0.92 0.02 -22.18
N THR A 68 0.33 0.07 -21.70
CA THR A 68 0.86 1.20 -20.91
C THR A 68 2.14 1.79 -21.51
N SER A 69 2.33 1.62 -22.80
CA SER A 69 3.50 2.10 -23.54
C SER A 69 3.74 3.61 -23.35
N GLY A 70 5.00 4.01 -23.24
CA GLY A 70 5.42 5.41 -23.11
C GLY A 70 5.24 6.01 -21.70
N ARG A 71 4.83 5.23 -20.71
CA ARG A 71 4.73 5.71 -19.32
C ARG A 71 6.10 5.69 -18.64
N VAL A 72 6.29 6.67 -17.73
CA VAL A 72 7.46 6.72 -16.85
C VAL A 72 7.12 6.03 -15.54
N LEU A 73 7.90 5.03 -15.17
CA LEU A 73 7.69 4.20 -14.00
C LEU A 73 8.24 4.88 -12.74
N ASN A 74 7.38 5.16 -11.77
CA ASN A 74 7.75 5.73 -10.48
C ASN A 74 8.15 4.65 -9.48
N SER A 75 7.46 3.50 -9.49
CA SER A 75 7.73 2.46 -8.48
C SER A 75 7.44 1.04 -8.97
N VAL A 76 8.17 0.10 -8.38
CA VAL A 76 7.85 -1.33 -8.38
C VAL A 76 7.72 -1.78 -6.93
N PHE A 77 6.72 -2.58 -6.64
CA PHE A 77 6.52 -3.12 -5.30
C PHE A 77 6.26 -4.63 -5.37
N PHE A 78 7.12 -5.40 -4.72
CA PHE A 78 6.92 -6.84 -4.52
C PHE A 78 6.26 -7.05 -3.16
N GLY A 79 4.99 -7.47 -3.16
CA GLY A 79 4.19 -7.64 -1.96
C GLY A 79 3.33 -8.90 -1.99
N GLY A 80 2.44 -9.01 -1.02
CA GLY A 80 1.43 -10.08 -0.91
C GLY A 80 1.67 -11.07 0.20
N GLY A 81 2.13 -12.27 -0.12
CA GLY A 81 2.47 -13.29 0.89
C GLY A 81 3.82 -12.99 1.56
N THR A 82 4.88 -13.55 1.03
CA THR A 82 6.26 -13.32 1.50
C THR A 82 7.19 -13.23 0.29
N PRO A 83 7.33 -12.06 -0.34
CA PRO A 83 8.15 -11.87 -1.54
C PRO A 83 9.62 -12.27 -1.35
N SER A 84 10.17 -12.17 -0.13
CA SER A 84 11.53 -12.63 0.18
C SER A 84 11.73 -14.15 0.06
N LEU A 85 10.69 -14.93 -0.23
CA LEU A 85 10.80 -16.34 -0.64
C LEU A 85 11.18 -16.50 -2.12
N MET A 86 11.04 -15.46 -2.95
CA MET A 86 11.53 -15.52 -4.34
C MET A 86 13.05 -15.58 -4.36
N PRO A 87 13.67 -16.40 -5.20
CA PRO A 87 15.10 -16.33 -5.46
C PRO A 87 15.49 -14.95 -6.02
N PRO A 88 16.67 -14.39 -5.64
CA PRO A 88 17.15 -13.13 -6.19
C PRO A 88 17.21 -13.10 -7.72
N GLU A 89 17.49 -14.24 -8.34
CA GLU A 89 17.51 -14.40 -9.80
C GLU A 89 16.12 -14.17 -10.43
N THR A 90 15.07 -14.64 -9.78
CA THR A 90 13.68 -14.40 -10.22
C THR A 90 13.34 -12.91 -10.12
N VAL A 91 13.69 -12.25 -9.01
CA VAL A 91 13.49 -10.81 -8.84
C VAL A 91 14.27 -10.02 -9.88
N HIS A 92 15.52 -10.42 -10.16
CA HIS A 92 16.36 -9.81 -11.18
C HIS A 92 15.72 -9.87 -12.57
N GLU A 93 15.29 -11.06 -13.02
CA GLU A 93 14.71 -11.23 -14.35
C GLU A 93 13.37 -10.48 -14.49
N VAL A 94 12.54 -10.45 -13.45
CA VAL A 94 11.30 -9.65 -13.42
C VAL A 94 11.62 -8.16 -13.54
N LEU A 95 12.59 -7.64 -12.78
CA LEU A 95 13.00 -6.24 -12.84
C LEU A 95 13.65 -5.87 -14.17
N GLU A 96 14.47 -6.73 -14.76
CA GLU A 96 15.03 -6.49 -16.09
C GLU A 96 13.95 -6.40 -17.17
N ARG A 97 12.91 -7.27 -17.12
CA ARG A 97 11.78 -7.20 -18.05
C ARG A 97 10.97 -5.91 -17.84
N ILE A 98 10.75 -5.48 -16.61
CA ILE A 98 10.10 -4.21 -16.31
C ILE A 98 10.90 -3.02 -16.84
N ARG A 99 12.22 -3.00 -16.63
CA ARG A 99 13.12 -1.94 -17.10
C ARG A 99 13.23 -1.90 -18.64
N PHE A 100 13.07 -3.02 -19.29
CA PHE A 100 13.05 -3.10 -20.76
C PHE A 100 11.84 -2.34 -21.32
N HIS A 101 10.68 -2.40 -20.65
CA HIS A 101 9.45 -1.82 -21.15
C HIS A 101 9.21 -0.37 -20.72
N TRP A 102 9.61 0.00 -19.48
CA TRP A 102 9.30 1.33 -18.94
C TRP A 102 10.55 2.06 -18.48
N PRO A 103 10.76 3.31 -18.98
CA PRO A 103 11.80 4.18 -18.45
C PRO A 103 11.48 4.54 -17.01
N LYS A 104 12.50 4.55 -16.15
CA LYS A 104 12.37 4.89 -14.72
C LYS A 104 12.36 6.39 -14.49
N ALA A 105 11.56 6.85 -13.50
CA ALA A 105 11.68 8.18 -12.95
C ALA A 105 13.03 8.39 -12.21
N ASN A 106 13.46 9.64 -12.05
CA ASN A 106 14.71 9.96 -11.36
C ASN A 106 14.74 9.48 -9.91
N ASN A 107 13.58 9.51 -9.24
CA ASN A 107 13.38 9.06 -7.86
C ASN A 107 12.74 7.67 -7.78
N PHE A 108 13.02 6.80 -8.74
CA PHE A 108 12.45 5.47 -8.82
C PHE A 108 12.65 4.64 -7.54
N GLU A 109 11.56 4.08 -7.03
CA GLU A 109 11.55 3.17 -5.88
C GLU A 109 11.23 1.73 -6.31
N CYS A 110 12.04 0.79 -5.86
CA CYS A 110 11.74 -0.64 -5.96
C CYS A 110 11.74 -1.23 -4.55
N THR A 111 10.55 -1.51 -4.02
CA THR A 111 10.37 -2.10 -2.69
C THR A 111 10.15 -3.60 -2.79
N LEU A 112 10.72 -4.35 -1.83
CA LEU A 112 10.43 -5.77 -1.62
C LEU A 112 10.07 -6.01 -0.16
N GLU A 113 8.92 -6.64 0.08
CA GLU A 113 8.52 -7.07 1.42
C GLU A 113 9.31 -8.29 1.86
N ALA A 114 9.80 -8.26 3.08
CA ALA A 114 10.58 -9.33 3.68
C ALA A 114 10.00 -9.75 5.04
N ASN A 115 10.09 -11.05 5.31
CA ASN A 115 9.81 -11.58 6.63
C ASN A 115 11.14 -11.88 7.35
N PRO A 116 11.33 -11.51 8.62
CA PRO A 116 12.58 -11.77 9.35
C PRO A 116 13.05 -13.22 9.34
N THR A 117 12.12 -14.19 9.27
CA THR A 117 12.46 -15.63 9.22
C THR A 117 12.96 -16.12 7.86
N SER A 118 12.72 -15.39 6.78
CA SER A 118 13.11 -15.75 5.41
C SER A 118 14.37 -15.03 4.93
N VAL A 119 14.96 -14.24 5.81
CA VAL A 119 16.07 -13.36 5.47
C VAL A 119 17.40 -14.03 5.76
N ASP A 120 18.30 -13.96 4.80
CA ASP A 120 19.72 -14.17 4.97
C ASP A 120 20.51 -13.09 4.22
N ALA A 121 21.75 -12.85 4.65
CA ALA A 121 22.60 -11.80 4.07
C ALA A 121 22.84 -11.98 2.57
N GLY A 122 22.93 -13.20 2.09
CA GLY A 122 23.13 -13.49 0.66
C GLY A 122 21.91 -13.11 -0.16
N ARG A 123 20.70 -13.33 0.34
CA ARG A 123 19.47 -12.92 -0.36
C ARG A 123 19.35 -11.42 -0.47
N PHE A 124 19.62 -10.67 0.60
CA PHE A 124 19.55 -9.21 0.56
C PHE A 124 20.57 -8.61 -0.41
N ALA A 125 21.80 -9.08 -0.39
CA ALA A 125 22.80 -8.66 -1.37
C ALA A 125 22.36 -8.97 -2.80
N GLY A 126 21.73 -10.13 -3.03
CA GLY A 126 21.18 -10.51 -4.32
C GLY A 126 20.01 -9.61 -4.77
N TYR A 127 19.10 -9.24 -3.87
CA TYR A 127 18.01 -8.30 -4.18
C TYR A 127 18.54 -6.90 -4.48
N ALA A 128 19.52 -6.41 -3.72
CA ALA A 128 20.18 -5.14 -4.01
C ALA A 128 20.86 -5.16 -5.38
N ALA A 129 21.58 -6.24 -5.71
CA ALA A 129 22.18 -6.42 -7.02
C ALA A 129 21.15 -6.51 -8.17
N ALA A 130 19.96 -7.08 -7.90
CA ALA A 130 18.85 -7.10 -8.85
C ALA A 130 18.24 -5.70 -9.06
N GLY A 131 18.47 -4.76 -8.12
CA GLY A 131 18.03 -3.37 -8.21
C GLY A 131 16.81 -3.03 -7.34
N VAL A 132 16.49 -3.86 -6.36
CA VAL A 132 15.67 -3.47 -5.22
C VAL A 132 16.45 -2.40 -4.45
N ASN A 133 15.79 -1.29 -4.08
CA ASN A 133 16.45 -0.19 -3.35
C ASN A 133 15.75 0.17 -2.03
N ARG A 134 14.67 -0.54 -1.69
CA ARG A 134 13.94 -0.41 -0.44
C ARG A 134 13.47 -1.77 0.06
N ILE A 135 13.61 -2.05 1.35
CA ILE A 135 13.02 -3.21 2.03
C ILE A 135 11.93 -2.74 3.00
N SER A 136 10.79 -3.43 3.01
CA SER A 136 9.77 -3.33 4.06
C SER A 136 9.71 -4.63 4.83
N MET A 137 9.91 -4.59 6.15
CA MET A 137 10.07 -5.80 6.96
C MET A 137 8.90 -5.97 7.93
N GLY A 138 8.17 -7.07 7.82
CA GLY A 138 7.06 -7.39 8.71
C GLY A 138 7.54 -7.86 10.09
N ILE A 139 8.02 -6.98 10.95
CA ILE A 139 8.45 -7.30 12.33
C ILE A 139 7.24 -7.55 13.21
N GLN A 140 6.23 -6.69 13.16
CA GLN A 140 4.93 -6.75 13.83
C GLN A 140 4.94 -6.44 15.33
N SER A 141 5.94 -6.85 16.10
CA SER A 141 6.11 -6.51 17.52
C SER A 141 7.57 -6.62 17.96
N LEU A 142 7.94 -5.85 18.99
CA LEU A 142 9.20 -5.97 19.70
C LEU A 142 9.02 -6.68 21.06
N ARG A 143 8.03 -7.57 21.17
CA ARG A 143 7.73 -8.42 22.33
C ARG A 143 7.51 -9.85 21.85
N ASP A 144 8.30 -10.80 22.37
CA ASP A 144 8.24 -12.20 21.93
C ASP A 144 6.88 -12.85 22.20
N ASP A 145 6.24 -12.55 23.35
CA ASP A 145 4.91 -13.07 23.68
C ASP A 145 3.85 -12.59 22.68
N ASP A 146 3.93 -11.33 22.25
CA ASP A 146 3.04 -10.78 21.23
C ASP A 146 3.29 -11.39 19.84
N LEU A 147 4.54 -11.62 19.49
CA LEU A 147 4.89 -12.33 18.25
C LEU A 147 4.28 -13.72 18.21
N VAL A 148 4.34 -14.47 19.32
CA VAL A 148 3.70 -15.78 19.46
C VAL A 148 2.18 -15.66 19.31
N ALA A 149 1.56 -14.66 19.97
CA ALA A 149 0.11 -14.43 19.90
C ALA A 149 -0.34 -14.06 18.46
N LEU A 150 0.48 -13.31 17.72
CA LEU A 150 0.31 -12.98 16.31
C LEU A 150 0.66 -14.14 15.36
N GLY A 151 1.10 -15.28 15.86
CA GLY A 151 1.48 -16.43 15.04
C GLY A 151 2.74 -16.20 14.22
N ARG A 152 3.63 -15.34 14.67
CA ARG A 152 4.92 -15.09 14.01
C ARG A 152 5.90 -16.19 14.37
N MET A 153 6.79 -16.53 13.41
CA MET A 153 7.75 -17.61 13.56
C MET A 153 9.14 -17.13 14.01
N HIS A 154 9.34 -15.82 14.07
CA HIS A 154 10.61 -15.20 14.47
C HIS A 154 10.51 -14.62 15.89
N THR A 155 11.65 -14.45 16.51
CA THR A 155 11.85 -13.76 17.78
C THR A 155 12.24 -12.29 17.55
N VAL A 156 12.13 -11.47 18.59
CA VAL A 156 12.60 -10.06 18.55
C VAL A 156 14.10 -9.99 18.22
N ALA A 157 14.90 -10.92 18.74
CA ALA A 157 16.34 -10.96 18.46
C ALA A 157 16.63 -11.23 16.98
N GLU A 158 15.92 -12.18 16.37
CA GLU A 158 16.02 -12.49 14.93
C GLU A 158 15.55 -11.31 14.07
N ALA A 159 14.47 -10.63 14.47
CA ALA A 159 13.96 -9.45 13.77
C ALA A 159 14.98 -8.30 13.77
N LYS A 160 15.61 -8.02 14.91
CA LYS A 160 16.67 -7.00 15.02
C LYS A 160 17.89 -7.36 14.17
N GLN A 161 18.33 -8.60 14.22
CA GLN A 161 19.44 -9.09 13.39
C GLN A 161 19.13 -8.95 11.89
N ALA A 162 17.93 -9.35 11.46
CA ALA A 162 17.50 -9.22 10.08
C ALA A 162 17.45 -7.75 9.63
N PHE A 163 16.98 -6.86 10.50
CA PHE A 163 16.96 -5.42 10.24
C PHE A 163 18.36 -4.83 10.08
N ASP A 164 19.31 -5.22 10.93
CA ASP A 164 20.70 -4.79 10.81
C ASP A 164 21.37 -5.29 9.51
N ILE A 165 21.07 -6.53 9.09
CA ILE A 165 21.53 -7.05 7.79
C ILE A 165 20.93 -6.24 6.63
N ALA A 166 19.64 -5.90 6.70
CA ALA A 166 18.98 -5.08 5.69
C ALA A 166 19.62 -3.69 5.57
N ARG A 167 19.90 -3.04 6.70
CA ARG A 167 20.56 -1.72 6.73
C ARG A 167 21.96 -1.70 6.13
N ASN A 168 22.67 -2.83 6.17
CA ASN A 168 23.97 -2.96 5.53
C ASN A 168 23.88 -3.12 3.99
N SER A 169 22.70 -3.46 3.47
CA SER A 169 22.50 -3.76 2.05
C SER A 169 21.67 -2.69 1.33
N PHE A 170 20.85 -1.91 2.06
CA PHE A 170 19.92 -0.93 1.50
C PHE A 170 19.97 0.38 2.27
N ASP A 171 19.91 1.48 1.55
CA ASP A 171 19.83 2.82 2.12
C ASP A 171 18.45 3.08 2.76
N ARG A 172 17.39 2.43 2.23
CA ARG A 172 16.01 2.59 2.68
C ARG A 172 15.47 1.27 3.22
N VAL A 173 15.23 1.24 4.52
CA VAL A 173 14.67 0.09 5.23
C VAL A 173 13.56 0.56 6.16
N SER A 174 12.36 0.04 5.95
CA SER A 174 11.23 0.24 6.86
C SER A 174 10.80 -1.07 7.49
N PHE A 175 10.03 -0.97 8.55
CA PHE A 175 9.37 -2.13 9.14
C PHE A 175 7.99 -1.79 9.65
N ASP A 176 7.18 -2.83 9.79
CA ASP A 176 5.80 -2.74 10.20
C ASP A 176 5.65 -3.20 11.65
N LEU A 177 4.85 -2.47 12.43
CA LEU A 177 4.39 -2.85 13.76
C LEU A 177 2.85 -2.88 13.78
N ILE A 178 2.31 -3.76 14.61
CA ILE A 178 0.88 -3.85 14.90
C ILE A 178 0.67 -3.40 16.34
N TYR A 179 -0.19 -2.41 16.57
CA TYR A 179 -0.62 -1.98 17.89
C TYR A 179 -2.11 -2.30 18.14
N ALA A 180 -2.63 -1.99 19.31
CA ALA A 180 -3.95 -2.37 19.78
C ALA A 180 -4.14 -3.90 19.79
N ARG A 181 -3.10 -4.63 20.16
CA ARG A 181 -3.08 -6.09 20.29
C ARG A 181 -3.81 -6.52 21.57
N GLN A 182 -4.08 -7.82 21.68
CA GLN A 182 -4.66 -8.38 22.90
C GLN A 182 -3.84 -8.01 24.14
N HIS A 183 -4.51 -7.53 25.19
CA HIS A 183 -3.93 -7.14 26.47
C HIS A 183 -2.86 -6.02 26.39
N GLN A 184 -2.79 -5.30 25.29
CA GLN A 184 -1.87 -4.18 25.16
C GLN A 184 -2.45 -2.92 25.81
N GLU A 185 -1.66 -2.30 26.70
CA GLU A 185 -1.99 -1.03 27.33
C GLU A 185 -1.31 0.15 26.63
N PRO A 186 -1.92 1.36 26.64
CA PRO A 186 -1.36 2.53 25.95
C PRO A 186 0.08 2.84 26.32
N GLU A 187 0.46 2.74 27.59
CA GLU A 187 1.84 3.04 28.01
C GLU A 187 2.84 1.96 27.58
N SER A 188 2.43 0.69 27.56
CA SER A 188 3.29 -0.37 27.02
C SER A 188 3.53 -0.21 25.53
N TRP A 189 2.51 0.27 24.78
CA TRP A 189 2.69 0.67 23.37
C TRP A 189 3.66 1.84 23.21
N ARG A 190 3.54 2.88 24.05
CA ARG A 190 4.46 4.03 24.02
C ARG A 190 5.92 3.61 24.19
N ILE A 191 6.19 2.71 25.14
CA ILE A 191 7.53 2.19 25.39
C ILE A 191 8.05 1.40 24.19
N GLU A 192 7.23 0.51 23.63
CA GLU A 192 7.59 -0.30 22.45
C GLU A 192 7.83 0.57 21.21
N LEU A 193 6.97 1.57 20.98
CA LEU A 193 7.10 2.48 19.85
C LEU A 193 8.39 3.33 19.95
N LYS A 194 8.74 3.82 21.13
CA LYS A 194 10.02 4.53 21.33
C LYS A 194 11.23 3.65 21.04
N GLU A 195 11.20 2.39 21.44
CA GLU A 195 12.24 1.41 21.10
C GLU A 195 12.32 1.22 19.58
N ALA A 196 11.16 1.09 18.92
CA ALA A 196 11.08 0.95 17.47
C ALA A 196 11.61 2.20 16.74
N LEU A 197 11.23 3.40 17.17
CA LEU A 197 11.69 4.66 16.59
C LEU A 197 13.20 4.87 16.74
N TYR A 198 13.79 4.36 17.82
CA TYR A 198 15.25 4.36 17.96
C TYR A 198 15.94 3.45 16.93
N MET A 199 15.29 2.38 16.50
CA MET A 199 15.78 1.49 15.45
C MET A 199 15.52 2.04 14.06
N ALA A 200 14.38 2.71 13.84
CA ALA A 200 13.94 3.17 12.54
C ALA A 200 14.95 4.13 11.88
N VAL A 201 15.07 4.02 10.55
CA VAL A 201 15.97 4.90 9.79
C VAL A 201 15.24 6.17 9.39
N ASP A 202 14.17 6.00 8.58
CA ASP A 202 13.48 7.10 7.93
C ASP A 202 11.98 6.85 7.71
N HIS A 203 11.50 5.63 7.98
CA HIS A 203 10.12 5.22 7.74
C HIS A 203 9.70 4.09 8.68
N ILE A 204 8.46 4.16 9.20
CA ILE A 204 7.82 3.10 9.98
C ILE A 204 6.33 3.00 9.61
N SER A 205 5.83 1.77 9.55
CA SER A 205 4.40 1.50 9.43
C SER A 205 3.85 1.04 10.78
N ALA A 206 2.83 1.71 11.29
CA ALA A 206 2.16 1.35 12.54
C ALA A 206 0.69 1.07 12.24
N TYR A 207 0.32 -0.20 12.19
CA TYR A 207 -1.04 -0.65 11.90
C TYR A 207 -1.79 -0.94 13.21
N GLN A 208 -3.00 -0.41 13.33
CA GLN A 208 -3.92 -0.88 14.37
C GLN A 208 -4.39 -2.28 14.01
N LEU A 209 -4.38 -3.22 14.96
CA LEU A 209 -4.92 -4.56 14.74
C LEU A 209 -6.40 -4.46 14.39
N THR A 210 -6.76 -4.89 13.19
CA THR A 210 -8.13 -5.06 12.73
C THR A 210 -8.50 -6.53 12.70
N ILE A 211 -9.77 -6.83 12.96
CA ILE A 211 -10.30 -8.20 12.97
C ILE A 211 -11.10 -8.42 11.70
N GLU A 212 -10.42 -8.95 10.69
CA GLU A 212 -11.02 -9.14 9.37
C GLU A 212 -11.78 -10.48 9.28
N GLN A 213 -12.92 -10.43 8.58
CA GLN A 213 -13.69 -11.65 8.29
C GLN A 213 -12.89 -12.59 7.38
N GLY A 214 -13.07 -13.90 7.58
CA GLY A 214 -12.33 -14.92 6.81
C GLY A 214 -10.92 -15.19 7.32
N THR A 215 -10.46 -14.47 8.34
CA THR A 215 -9.21 -14.75 9.05
C THR A 215 -9.44 -15.64 10.27
N ALA A 216 -8.39 -16.31 10.76
CA ALA A 216 -8.50 -17.12 11.98
C ALA A 216 -8.82 -16.27 13.21
N PHE A 217 -8.39 -14.98 13.24
CA PHE A 217 -8.79 -14.03 14.29
C PHE A 217 -10.26 -13.66 14.16
N GLY A 218 -10.78 -13.43 12.94
CA GLY A 218 -12.20 -13.20 12.69
C GLY A 218 -13.07 -14.35 13.19
N ASP A 219 -12.70 -15.59 12.87
CA ASP A 219 -13.41 -16.78 13.35
C ASP A 219 -13.40 -16.91 14.89
N ARG A 220 -12.25 -16.64 15.53
CA ARG A 220 -12.14 -16.64 17.00
C ARG A 220 -12.96 -15.53 17.62
N TYR A 221 -12.94 -14.34 17.05
CA TYR A 221 -13.72 -13.18 17.52
C TYR A 221 -15.23 -13.48 17.49
N ASN A 222 -15.74 -13.95 16.36
CA ASN A 222 -17.15 -14.30 16.18
C ASN A 222 -17.62 -15.40 17.15
N ARG A 223 -16.71 -16.24 17.62
CA ARG A 223 -16.96 -17.29 18.62
C ARG A 223 -16.71 -16.83 20.06
N GLY A 224 -16.37 -15.56 20.31
CA GLY A 224 -16.03 -15.04 21.62
C GLY A 224 -14.73 -15.61 22.24
N LEU A 225 -13.83 -16.13 21.40
CA LEU A 225 -12.56 -16.77 21.81
C LEU A 225 -11.35 -15.82 21.67
N LEU A 226 -11.49 -14.69 20.99
CA LEU A 226 -10.46 -13.65 20.90
C LEU A 226 -10.72 -12.61 22.00
N LYS A 227 -10.07 -12.78 23.16
CA LYS A 227 -10.28 -11.95 24.33
C LYS A 227 -9.13 -10.95 24.51
N GLY A 228 -9.40 -9.88 25.28
CA GLY A 228 -8.39 -8.90 25.67
C GLY A 228 -8.04 -7.89 24.59
N LEU A 229 -8.89 -7.74 23.56
CA LEU A 229 -8.77 -6.60 22.67
C LEU A 229 -9.00 -5.31 23.47
N PRO A 230 -8.21 -4.25 23.20
CA PRO A 230 -8.41 -2.96 23.85
C PRO A 230 -9.83 -2.42 23.59
N GLU A 231 -10.37 -1.72 24.58
CA GLU A 231 -11.57 -0.89 24.38
C GLU A 231 -11.24 0.30 23.47
N ASP A 232 -12.28 0.89 22.86
CA ASP A 232 -12.13 1.97 21.87
C ASP A 232 -11.30 3.15 22.42
N GLU A 233 -11.49 3.53 23.69
CA GLU A 233 -10.73 4.61 24.34
C GLU A 233 -9.22 4.31 24.39
N ASN A 234 -8.86 3.08 24.74
CA ASN A 234 -7.45 2.65 24.76
C ASN A 234 -6.85 2.56 23.36
N ALA A 235 -7.62 2.08 22.38
CA ALA A 235 -7.19 2.02 20.99
C ALA A 235 -6.98 3.43 20.41
N GLU A 236 -7.89 4.37 20.70
CA GLU A 236 -7.74 5.78 20.32
C GLU A 236 -6.51 6.41 20.99
N ARG A 237 -6.28 6.14 22.28
CA ARG A 237 -5.08 6.65 22.97
C ARG A 237 -3.79 6.11 22.38
N MET A 238 -3.74 4.83 21.98
CA MET A 238 -2.59 4.27 21.28
C MET A 238 -2.36 4.92 19.90
N TYR A 239 -3.44 5.23 19.17
CA TYR A 239 -3.34 6.00 17.93
C TYR A 239 -2.73 7.38 18.18
N GLU A 240 -3.19 8.12 19.20
CA GLU A 240 -2.63 9.43 19.56
C GLU A 240 -1.16 9.34 19.92
N ILE A 241 -0.78 8.36 20.75
CA ILE A 241 0.62 8.08 21.11
C ILE A 241 1.45 7.86 19.84
N THR A 242 0.93 7.13 18.86
CA THR A 242 1.62 6.88 17.61
C THR A 242 1.91 8.20 16.88
N GLN A 243 0.92 9.09 16.79
CA GLN A 243 1.10 10.40 16.16
C GLN A 243 2.11 11.28 16.91
N GLU A 244 1.99 11.33 18.26
CA GLU A 244 2.87 12.13 19.12
C GLU A 244 4.34 11.70 19.01
N GLU A 245 4.59 10.40 19.19
CA GLU A 245 5.95 9.86 19.26
C GLU A 245 6.65 9.85 17.88
N CYS A 246 5.93 9.49 16.82
CA CYS A 246 6.48 9.52 15.47
C CYS A 246 6.81 10.95 15.03
N ALA A 247 5.93 11.92 15.30
CA ALA A 247 6.21 13.33 15.00
C ALA A 247 7.39 13.87 15.81
N ALA A 248 7.48 13.53 17.10
CA ALA A 248 8.62 13.92 17.96
C ALA A 248 9.95 13.31 17.49
N ALA A 249 9.90 12.14 16.86
CA ALA A 249 11.07 11.50 16.24
C ALA A 249 11.44 12.06 14.84
N GLY A 250 10.71 13.08 14.36
CA GLY A 250 10.95 13.66 13.02
C GLY A 250 10.36 12.83 11.86
N MET A 251 9.50 11.88 12.16
CA MET A 251 8.77 11.06 11.21
C MET A 251 7.25 11.30 11.33
N PRO A 252 6.73 12.47 10.93
CA PRO A 252 5.30 12.73 10.97
C PRO A 252 4.53 11.77 10.05
N ARG A 253 3.25 11.59 10.35
CA ARG A 253 2.33 10.85 9.51
C ARG A 253 2.24 11.49 8.11
N TYR A 254 2.39 10.69 7.06
CA TYR A 254 2.10 11.15 5.70
C TYR A 254 0.82 10.53 5.12
N GLU A 255 0.38 9.37 5.65
CA GLU A 255 -0.93 8.76 5.40
C GLU A 255 -1.38 7.95 6.64
N VAL A 256 -2.51 7.27 6.60
CA VAL A 256 -3.22 6.72 7.78
C VAL A 256 -2.33 5.94 8.75
N SER A 257 -1.50 5.03 8.23
CA SER A 257 -0.71 4.09 9.04
C SER A 257 0.80 4.26 8.87
N ASN A 258 1.25 5.14 7.98
CA ASN A 258 2.65 5.27 7.63
C ASN A 258 3.23 6.62 8.04
N HIS A 259 4.42 6.56 8.63
CA HIS A 259 5.16 7.68 9.18
C HIS A 259 6.55 7.71 8.56
N ALA A 260 7.01 8.88 8.12
CA ALA A 260 8.32 9.01 7.47
C ALA A 260 8.96 10.37 7.75
N ALA A 261 10.27 10.40 7.69
CA ALA A 261 10.98 11.67 7.57
C ALA A 261 10.61 12.36 6.25
N PRO A 262 10.55 13.70 6.19
CA PRO A 262 10.20 14.42 4.97
C PRO A 262 11.04 13.99 3.77
N GLY A 263 10.37 13.60 2.67
CA GLY A 263 11.00 13.11 1.45
C GLY A 263 11.35 11.60 1.46
N GLN A 264 10.99 10.89 2.53
CA GLN A 264 11.24 9.46 2.67
C GLN A 264 9.94 8.62 2.65
N GLU A 265 8.85 9.22 2.26
CA GLU A 265 7.57 8.54 2.08
C GLU A 265 7.70 7.42 1.02
N SER A 266 6.94 6.33 1.16
CA SER A 266 6.88 5.29 0.13
C SER A 266 6.28 5.86 -1.15
N ILE A 267 7.05 5.85 -2.22
CA ILE A 267 6.61 6.34 -3.54
C ILE A 267 5.48 5.45 -4.06
N HIS A 268 5.57 4.14 -3.84
CA HIS A 268 4.54 3.22 -4.30
C HIS A 268 3.20 3.48 -3.60
N ASN A 269 3.19 3.68 -2.26
CA ASN A 269 1.98 4.04 -1.53
C ASN A 269 1.40 5.37 -2.03
N GLN A 270 2.27 6.35 -2.32
CA GLN A 270 1.82 7.63 -2.87
C GLN A 270 1.16 7.50 -4.25
N VAL A 271 1.56 6.54 -5.11
CA VAL A 271 0.87 6.30 -6.38
C VAL A 271 -0.60 5.94 -6.12
N TYR A 272 -0.88 5.08 -5.15
CA TYR A 272 -2.25 4.72 -4.76
C TYR A 272 -3.01 5.92 -4.19
N TRP A 273 -2.46 6.55 -3.16
CA TRP A 273 -3.14 7.63 -2.44
C TRP A 273 -3.36 8.89 -3.29
N LYS A 274 -2.46 9.17 -4.23
CA LYS A 274 -2.61 10.27 -5.20
C LYS A 274 -3.47 9.89 -6.40
N TYR A 275 -4.11 8.74 -6.37
CA TYR A 275 -4.96 8.25 -7.43
C TYR A 275 -4.24 8.20 -8.79
N GLY A 276 -3.02 7.64 -8.80
CA GLY A 276 -2.24 7.32 -9.98
C GLY A 276 -2.70 6.03 -10.65
N ASP A 277 -2.05 5.66 -11.75
CA ASP A 277 -2.24 4.36 -12.37
C ASP A 277 -1.23 3.34 -11.84
N TYR A 278 -1.68 2.12 -11.70
CA TYR A 278 -0.80 1.00 -11.37
C TYR A 278 -1.32 -0.29 -11.99
N ILE A 279 -0.41 -1.15 -12.39
CA ILE A 279 -0.73 -2.50 -12.84
C ILE A 279 -0.43 -3.49 -11.72
N GLY A 280 -1.37 -4.41 -11.49
CA GLY A 280 -1.23 -5.51 -10.55
C GLY A 280 -0.97 -6.82 -11.30
N ILE A 281 0.14 -7.48 -11.01
CA ILE A 281 0.57 -8.73 -11.64
C ILE A 281 0.70 -9.81 -10.57
N GLY A 282 0.06 -10.93 -10.77
CA GLY A 282 0.03 -12.04 -9.84
C GLY A 282 -1.39 -12.37 -9.36
N PRO A 283 -1.62 -13.51 -8.69
CA PRO A 283 -2.96 -13.94 -8.30
C PRO A 283 -3.54 -13.06 -7.19
N GLY A 284 -4.75 -12.52 -7.42
CA GLY A 284 -5.44 -11.61 -6.52
C GLY A 284 -4.89 -10.18 -6.55
N ALA A 285 -4.07 -9.84 -7.55
CA ALA A 285 -3.60 -8.48 -7.71
C ALA A 285 -4.69 -7.58 -8.31
N HIS A 286 -4.78 -6.35 -7.79
CA HIS A 286 -5.64 -5.31 -8.31
C HIS A 286 -4.82 -4.29 -9.10
N GLY A 287 -5.46 -3.59 -10.03
CA GLY A 287 -4.88 -2.50 -10.79
C GLY A 287 -5.86 -1.35 -11.04
N ARG A 288 -5.30 -0.21 -11.39
CA ARG A 288 -6.02 0.96 -11.93
C ARG A 288 -5.29 1.44 -13.16
N ILE A 289 -5.95 1.37 -14.32
CA ILE A 289 -5.33 1.65 -15.60
C ILE A 289 -6.20 2.60 -16.41
N THR A 290 -5.63 3.70 -16.83
CA THR A 290 -6.25 4.63 -17.76
C THR A 290 -5.86 4.27 -19.19
N THR A 291 -6.85 4.06 -20.05
CA THR A 291 -6.70 3.80 -21.48
C THR A 291 -7.35 4.92 -22.30
N PRO A 292 -7.18 4.96 -23.62
CA PRO A 292 -7.95 5.91 -24.48
C PRO A 292 -9.48 5.76 -24.35
N GLN A 293 -9.96 4.59 -23.90
CA GLN A 293 -11.40 4.30 -23.75
C GLN A 293 -11.95 4.68 -22.36
N GLY A 294 -11.09 4.99 -21.39
CA GLY A 294 -11.47 5.35 -20.03
C GLY A 294 -10.55 4.73 -18.98
N ARG A 295 -10.91 4.89 -17.71
CA ARG A 295 -10.20 4.29 -16.58
C ARG A 295 -10.87 3.00 -16.13
N TYR A 296 -10.07 2.01 -15.81
CA TYR A 296 -10.52 0.68 -15.44
C TYR A 296 -9.88 0.21 -14.13
N GLY A 297 -10.69 -0.45 -13.30
CA GLY A 297 -10.20 -1.35 -12.27
C GLY A 297 -9.94 -2.73 -12.86
N THR A 298 -8.81 -3.35 -12.51
CA THR A 298 -8.49 -4.73 -12.87
C THR A 298 -8.36 -5.59 -11.63
N GLU A 299 -8.78 -6.84 -11.71
CA GLU A 299 -8.68 -7.82 -10.64
C GLU A 299 -8.36 -9.20 -11.22
N THR A 300 -7.27 -9.80 -10.79
CA THR A 300 -6.82 -11.13 -11.25
C THR A 300 -7.44 -12.25 -10.40
N HIS A 301 -7.43 -13.49 -10.91
CA HIS A 301 -7.89 -14.64 -10.15
C HIS A 301 -7.15 -14.80 -8.81
N LEU A 302 -7.90 -15.05 -7.73
CA LEU A 302 -7.34 -15.26 -6.38
C LEU A 302 -6.54 -16.56 -6.28
N ALA A 303 -7.02 -17.64 -6.93
CA ALA A 303 -6.37 -18.95 -6.86
C ALA A 303 -5.08 -18.98 -7.69
N PRO A 304 -3.91 -19.25 -7.06
CA PRO A 304 -2.61 -19.14 -7.73
C PRO A 304 -2.49 -19.97 -9.01
N GLU A 305 -2.90 -21.23 -8.99
CA GLU A 305 -2.82 -22.12 -10.16
C GLU A 305 -3.79 -21.71 -11.27
N ILE A 306 -4.98 -21.17 -10.94
CA ILE A 306 -5.93 -20.69 -11.94
C ILE A 306 -5.31 -19.47 -12.65
N TRP A 307 -4.80 -18.48 -11.92
CA TRP A 307 -4.15 -17.32 -12.51
C TRP A 307 -2.99 -17.74 -13.42
N LYS A 308 -2.09 -18.59 -12.93
CA LYS A 308 -0.92 -19.07 -13.69
C LYS A 308 -1.32 -19.75 -15.00
N ASN A 309 -2.32 -20.65 -14.95
CA ASN A 309 -2.81 -21.35 -16.13
C ASN A 309 -3.46 -20.41 -17.11
N SER A 310 -4.29 -19.45 -16.66
CA SER A 310 -4.89 -18.41 -17.52
C SER A 310 -3.82 -17.57 -18.24
N VAL A 311 -2.73 -17.23 -17.56
CA VAL A 311 -1.59 -16.55 -18.18
C VAL A 311 -0.95 -17.40 -19.29
N TYR A 312 -0.77 -18.69 -19.07
CA TYR A 312 -0.21 -19.59 -20.08
C TYR A 312 -1.14 -19.80 -21.28
N GLU A 313 -2.44 -19.83 -21.03
CA GLU A 313 -3.48 -19.91 -22.07
C GLU A 313 -3.69 -18.58 -22.80
N GLY A 314 -3.30 -17.46 -22.19
CA GLY A 314 -3.45 -16.12 -22.76
C GLY A 314 -4.89 -15.60 -22.76
N ASN A 315 -5.76 -16.12 -21.87
CA ASN A 315 -7.15 -15.72 -21.78
C ASN A 315 -7.67 -15.71 -20.34
N ASN A 316 -8.73 -14.96 -20.09
CA ASN A 316 -9.44 -14.91 -18.81
C ASN A 316 -8.51 -14.73 -17.58
N ILE A 317 -7.47 -13.89 -17.71
CA ILE A 317 -6.46 -13.68 -16.68
C ILE A 317 -7.01 -12.83 -15.54
N GLU A 318 -7.83 -11.85 -15.89
CA GLU A 318 -8.41 -10.85 -14.99
C GLU A 318 -9.76 -10.34 -15.47
N SER A 319 -10.52 -9.74 -14.56
CA SER A 319 -11.69 -8.92 -14.88
C SER A 319 -11.31 -7.45 -15.08
N TRP A 320 -12.04 -6.77 -15.96
CA TRP A 320 -11.91 -5.33 -16.22
C TRP A 320 -13.25 -4.66 -15.93
N THR A 321 -13.25 -3.72 -14.98
CA THR A 321 -14.42 -2.93 -14.62
C THR A 321 -14.20 -1.48 -15.03
N HIS A 322 -15.01 -0.97 -15.93
CA HIS A 322 -14.97 0.44 -16.31
C HIS A 322 -15.41 1.31 -15.13
N LEU A 323 -14.60 2.30 -14.76
CA LEU A 323 -14.93 3.24 -13.70
C LEU A 323 -15.69 4.43 -14.28
N SER A 324 -16.90 4.65 -13.81
CA SER A 324 -17.69 5.83 -14.13
C SER A 324 -17.02 7.11 -13.59
N ALA A 325 -17.50 8.28 -13.98
CA ALA A 325 -17.03 9.55 -13.43
C ALA A 325 -17.23 9.62 -11.91
N ASP A 326 -18.36 9.12 -11.42
CA ASP A 326 -18.69 9.09 -10.00
C ASP A 326 -17.81 8.10 -9.23
N ASP A 327 -17.51 6.94 -9.81
CA ASP A 327 -16.53 5.99 -9.23
C ASP A 327 -15.14 6.64 -9.11
N GLN A 328 -14.68 7.32 -10.17
CA GLN A 328 -13.38 7.98 -10.19
C GLN A 328 -13.30 9.11 -9.16
N LEU A 329 -14.35 9.94 -9.04
CA LEU A 329 -14.44 10.99 -8.03
C LEU A 329 -14.42 10.39 -6.62
N SER A 330 -15.22 9.36 -6.39
CA SER A 330 -15.32 8.68 -5.10
C SER A 330 -13.98 8.05 -4.70
N GLU A 331 -13.32 7.34 -5.60
CA GLU A 331 -12.00 6.76 -5.34
C GLU A 331 -10.94 7.85 -5.08
N PHE A 332 -10.92 8.93 -5.86
CA PHE A 332 -9.99 10.04 -5.68
C PHE A 332 -10.12 10.68 -4.29
N VAL A 333 -11.34 10.98 -3.86
CA VAL A 333 -11.59 11.58 -2.53
C VAL A 333 -11.25 10.58 -1.42
N LEU A 334 -11.69 9.33 -1.57
CA LEU A 334 -11.48 8.27 -0.59
C LEU A 334 -10.00 7.96 -0.37
N MET A 335 -9.22 7.93 -1.45
CA MET A 335 -7.78 7.67 -1.37
C MET A 335 -7.03 8.92 -0.88
N GLY A 336 -7.26 10.07 -1.53
CA GLY A 336 -6.47 11.27 -1.28
C GLY A 336 -6.70 11.88 0.11
N MET A 337 -7.89 11.80 0.67
CA MET A 337 -8.16 12.31 2.03
C MET A 337 -7.49 11.48 3.15
N ARG A 338 -6.94 10.31 2.83
CA ARG A 338 -6.08 9.56 3.75
C ARG A 338 -4.68 10.13 3.87
N MET A 339 -4.24 10.91 2.89
CA MET A 339 -2.94 11.60 2.97
C MET A 339 -3.00 12.81 3.89
N ALA A 340 -1.92 13.06 4.62
CA ALA A 340 -1.78 14.28 5.42
C ALA A 340 -1.81 15.55 4.55
N SER A 341 -1.36 15.47 3.30
CA SER A 341 -1.42 16.56 2.31
C SER A 341 -2.81 16.75 1.70
N GLY A 342 -3.72 15.78 1.83
CA GLY A 342 -5.07 15.84 1.29
C GLY A 342 -5.15 15.79 -0.24
N ILE A 343 -6.17 16.47 -0.80
CA ILE A 343 -6.51 16.47 -2.23
C ILE A 343 -6.48 17.88 -2.82
N SER A 344 -6.11 17.98 -4.10
CA SER A 344 -6.16 19.24 -4.85
C SER A 344 -7.60 19.65 -5.14
N VAL A 345 -7.96 20.89 -4.77
CA VAL A 345 -9.27 21.51 -5.09
C VAL A 345 -9.45 21.60 -6.61
N HIS A 346 -8.39 21.92 -7.34
CA HIS A 346 -8.43 21.98 -8.80
C HIS A 346 -8.82 20.62 -9.41
N ARG A 347 -8.11 19.55 -9.01
CA ARG A 347 -8.41 18.20 -9.49
C ARG A 347 -9.78 17.70 -9.04
N LEU A 348 -10.20 18.05 -7.81
CA LEU A 348 -11.56 17.79 -7.32
C LEU A 348 -12.62 18.44 -8.23
N ASN A 349 -12.43 19.68 -8.62
CA ASN A 349 -13.31 20.38 -9.54
C ASN A 349 -13.34 19.74 -10.94
N GLU A 350 -12.20 19.29 -11.46
CA GLU A 350 -12.13 18.61 -12.74
C GLU A 350 -12.89 17.28 -12.72
N LEU A 351 -12.66 16.43 -11.72
CA LEU A 351 -13.31 15.13 -11.58
C LEU A 351 -14.81 15.23 -11.26
N SER A 352 -15.23 16.29 -10.56
CA SER A 352 -16.65 16.56 -10.30
C SER A 352 -17.35 17.36 -11.43
N ASN A 353 -16.70 17.55 -12.59
CA ASN A 353 -17.21 18.38 -13.69
C ASN A 353 -17.64 19.79 -13.25
N GLY A 354 -16.95 20.37 -12.26
CA GLY A 354 -17.23 21.72 -11.74
C GLY A 354 -18.43 21.79 -10.78
N SER A 355 -18.94 20.66 -10.31
CA SER A 355 -20.09 20.66 -9.38
C SER A 355 -19.69 20.88 -7.91
N PHE A 356 -18.41 20.82 -7.56
CA PHE A 356 -17.96 21.02 -6.18
C PHE A 356 -18.38 22.38 -5.61
N LYS A 357 -19.12 22.36 -4.49
CA LYS A 357 -19.66 23.54 -3.81
C LYS A 357 -18.96 23.72 -2.44
N ARG A 358 -17.89 24.51 -2.41
CA ARG A 358 -17.13 24.78 -1.18
C ARG A 358 -18.00 25.23 0.00
N ALA A 359 -19.12 25.91 -0.27
CA ALA A 359 -20.05 26.37 0.76
C ALA A 359 -20.66 25.24 1.57
N LYS A 360 -20.79 24.02 1.00
CA LYS A 360 -21.32 22.84 1.73
C LYS A 360 -20.34 22.29 2.79
N ILE A 361 -19.05 22.63 2.72
CA ILE A 361 -18.04 22.20 3.71
C ILE A 361 -17.52 23.36 4.58
N SER A 362 -18.11 24.58 4.47
CA SER A 362 -17.66 25.77 5.23
C SER A 362 -17.67 25.54 6.73
N ASP A 363 -18.72 24.92 7.27
CA ASP A 363 -18.84 24.65 8.70
C ASP A 363 -17.72 23.71 9.18
N LEU A 364 -17.33 22.70 8.39
CA LEU A 364 -16.24 21.80 8.73
C LEU A 364 -14.88 22.50 8.70
N ILE A 365 -14.72 23.50 7.85
CA ILE A 365 -13.52 24.36 7.82
C ILE A 365 -13.49 25.26 9.04
N GLU A 366 -14.62 25.93 9.38
CA GLU A 366 -14.74 26.79 10.57
C GLU A 366 -14.51 26.01 11.88
N MET A 367 -14.98 24.76 11.94
CA MET A 367 -14.74 23.85 13.07
C MET A 367 -13.32 23.25 13.09
N SER A 368 -12.46 23.62 12.14
CA SER A 368 -11.12 23.06 11.99
C SER A 368 -11.07 21.53 11.85
N ILE A 369 -12.10 20.94 11.25
CA ILE A 369 -12.13 19.52 10.90
C ILE A 369 -11.46 19.31 9.53
N ILE A 370 -11.72 20.19 8.57
CA ILE A 370 -11.03 20.28 7.28
C ILE A 370 -10.12 21.51 7.29
N GLY A 371 -8.88 21.33 6.86
CA GLY A 371 -7.96 22.40 6.57
C GLY A 371 -7.89 22.68 5.06
N GLU A 372 -7.60 23.94 4.70
CA GLU A 372 -7.37 24.37 3.33
C GLU A 372 -6.11 25.24 3.27
N SER A 373 -5.14 24.83 2.46
CA SER A 373 -3.90 25.60 2.21
C SER A 373 -3.36 25.30 0.82
N ASP A 374 -2.84 26.29 0.13
CA ASP A 374 -2.19 26.17 -1.18
C ASP A 374 -3.02 25.40 -2.23
N GLY A 375 -4.35 25.55 -2.17
CA GLY A 375 -5.27 24.86 -3.06
C GLY A 375 -5.46 23.37 -2.76
N MET A 376 -5.05 22.94 -1.57
CA MET A 376 -5.26 21.58 -1.05
C MET A 376 -6.30 21.59 0.05
N LEU A 377 -7.20 20.59 0.05
CA LEU A 377 -8.11 20.24 1.16
C LEU A 377 -7.55 19.01 1.88
N PHE A 378 -7.44 19.08 3.19
CA PHE A 378 -6.91 17.98 4.00
C PHE A 378 -7.69 17.83 5.32
N ALA A 379 -7.72 16.61 5.84
CA ALA A 379 -8.22 16.35 7.18
C ALA A 379 -7.20 16.84 8.22
N THR A 380 -7.63 17.71 9.14
CA THR A 380 -6.80 18.11 10.29
C THR A 380 -6.60 16.92 11.25
N GLN A 381 -5.86 17.10 12.34
CA GLN A 381 -5.72 16.07 13.36
C GLN A 381 -7.09 15.63 13.91
N THR A 382 -8.00 16.59 14.15
CA THR A 382 -9.39 16.29 14.56
C THR A 382 -10.16 15.60 13.43
N GLY A 383 -10.03 16.10 12.19
CA GLY A 383 -10.71 15.54 11.04
C GLY A 383 -10.27 14.11 10.70
N THR A 384 -9.02 13.75 10.98
CA THR A 384 -8.52 12.39 10.76
C THR A 384 -9.25 11.37 11.62
N LYS A 385 -9.65 11.72 12.85
CA LYS A 385 -10.48 10.86 13.70
C LYS A 385 -11.90 10.67 13.13
N LEU A 386 -12.36 11.61 12.31
CA LEU A 386 -13.68 11.62 11.67
C LEU A 386 -13.59 11.42 10.15
N LEU A 387 -12.54 10.76 9.67
CA LEU A 387 -12.17 10.74 8.26
C LEU A 387 -13.31 10.28 7.34
N ASN A 388 -14.05 9.25 7.71
CA ASN A 388 -15.18 8.77 6.91
C ASN A 388 -16.29 9.82 6.76
N GLN A 389 -16.56 10.61 7.80
CA GLN A 389 -17.52 11.72 7.74
C GLN A 389 -16.99 12.86 6.86
N VAL A 390 -15.70 13.18 6.97
CA VAL A 390 -15.05 14.18 6.12
C VAL A 390 -15.17 13.79 4.65
N ILE A 391 -14.86 12.53 4.31
CA ILE A 391 -14.98 11.99 2.95
C ILE A 391 -16.43 12.11 2.46
N TYR A 392 -17.40 11.69 3.27
CA TYR A 392 -18.82 11.78 2.93
C TYR A 392 -19.25 13.22 2.60
N HIS A 393 -18.91 14.20 3.44
CA HIS A 393 -19.27 15.59 3.22
C HIS A 393 -18.59 16.21 2.00
N ILE A 394 -17.36 15.83 1.68
CA ILE A 394 -16.68 16.29 0.46
C ILE A 394 -17.39 15.72 -0.78
N LEU A 395 -17.78 14.46 -0.76
CA LEU A 395 -18.54 13.84 -1.87
C LEU A 395 -19.91 14.47 -2.02
N ASP A 396 -20.68 14.68 -0.93
CA ASP A 396 -21.95 15.42 -0.95
C ASP A 396 -21.79 16.84 -1.51
N ALA A 397 -20.65 17.49 -1.24
CA ALA A 397 -20.36 18.81 -1.78
C ALA A 397 -20.10 18.80 -3.30
N CYS A 398 -19.90 17.64 -3.90
CA CYS A 398 -19.74 17.46 -5.34
C CYS A 398 -21.06 17.11 -6.07
N GLU A 399 -22.14 16.90 -5.33
CA GLU A 399 -23.50 16.73 -5.87
C GLU A 399 -24.22 18.09 -5.98
#